data_2987fbbf192f32bb9ad2c025c4efbeab
#
_entry.id   2987fbbf192f32bb9ad2c025c4efbeab
#
_cell.length_a   1.000
_cell.length_b   1.000
_cell.length_c   1.000
_cell.angle_alpha   90.00
_cell.angle_beta   90.00
_cell.angle_gamma   90.00
#
_symmetry.space_group_name_H-M   'P 1'
#
loop_
_entity.id
_entity.type
_entity.pdbx_description
1 polymer ?
#
loop_
_entity_poly.entity_id
_entity_poly.type
_entity_poly.pdbx_seq_one_letter_code
_entity_poly.pdbx_strand_id
1 'polypeptide(L)'
;TDDPSGVCGLVSSEMTINLFDFAVADAGIDQSICSAENALLGGSIGGSAVSITWSTDGDGVFSPNTNALNATYIPGINDQNSGFVTLTMTTNDPIGPCDAAVSSLNISISGVAEVDAGSDFTVCAGADALLNGSITGAVITGSWSGGSGTFSDIFDLNASYTPTAAELSAGSVLLTLTSEDPVGPCGPEFDDVTVSFTSSAIVSAGPPQIICEGDDVNLDG
;
A
#
# COMPACT_ATOMS: atom_id res chain seq x y z
N THR A 1 65.91 -32.08 6.58
CA THR A 1 66.97 -32.31 7.59
C THR A 1 68.32 -32.13 6.94
N ASP A 2 69.32 -31.68 7.71
CA ASP A 2 70.70 -31.58 7.24
C ASP A 2 71.24 -32.99 6.95
N ASP A 3 72.21 -33.05 5.95
CA ASP A 3 72.82 -34.29 5.59
C ASP A 3 73.64 -34.87 6.77
N PRO A 4 73.26 -36.03 7.26
CA PRO A 4 74.03 -36.64 8.36
C PRO A 4 75.38 -37.05 7.85
N SER A 5 76.42 -36.77 8.64
CA SER A 5 77.78 -37.19 8.33
C SER A 5 77.86 -38.72 8.23
N GLY A 6 77.97 -39.30 7.03
CA GLY A 6 78.00 -40.72 6.78
C GLY A 6 77.45 -41.12 5.40
N VAL A 7 77.25 -42.45 5.24
CA VAL A 7 76.73 -43.03 3.95
C VAL A 7 75.21 -42.91 3.78
N CYS A 8 74.50 -42.30 4.74
CA CYS A 8 73.05 -42.01 4.65
C CYS A 8 72.83 -40.70 3.89
N GLY A 9 72.03 -40.73 2.85
CA GLY A 9 71.67 -39.52 2.07
C GLY A 9 70.60 -38.66 2.78
N LEU A 10 70.42 -37.45 2.27
CA LEU A 10 69.34 -36.54 2.65
C LEU A 10 67.99 -37.22 2.51
N VAL A 11 67.12 -37.05 3.48
CA VAL A 11 65.73 -37.48 3.43
C VAL A 11 64.83 -36.23 3.43
N SER A 12 64.00 -36.12 2.45
CA SER A 12 62.96 -35.08 2.37
C SER A 12 61.57 -35.69 2.37
N SER A 13 60.62 -34.96 2.88
CA SER A 13 59.19 -35.27 2.79
C SER A 13 58.46 -34.02 2.39
N GLU A 14 57.51 -34.15 1.48
CA GLU A 14 56.72 -33.05 0.95
C GLU A 14 55.26 -33.20 1.42
N MET A 15 54.60 -32.08 1.71
CA MET A 15 53.19 -32.00 2.01
C MET A 15 52.54 -30.97 1.04
N THR A 16 51.49 -31.37 0.37
CA THR A 16 50.68 -30.47 -0.47
C THR A 16 49.56 -29.90 0.32
N ILE A 17 49.43 -28.56 0.32
CA ILE A 17 48.29 -27.83 0.88
C ILE A 17 47.47 -27.30 -0.28
N ASN A 18 46.24 -27.79 -0.42
CA ASN A 18 45.29 -27.28 -1.39
C ASN A 18 44.42 -26.19 -0.72
N LEU A 19 44.38 -25.00 -1.28
CA LEU A 19 43.54 -23.92 -0.83
C LEU A 19 42.29 -23.87 -1.77
N PHE A 20 41.16 -23.81 -1.14
CA PHE A 20 39.87 -23.68 -1.81
C PHE A 20 39.27 -22.31 -1.50
N ASP A 21 38.72 -21.63 -2.50
CA ASP A 21 37.99 -20.38 -2.29
C ASP A 21 36.64 -20.70 -1.64
N PHE A 22 36.22 -19.85 -0.71
CA PHE A 22 34.90 -19.93 -0.12
C PHE A 22 33.85 -19.22 -1.00
N ALA A 23 32.59 -19.65 -0.90
CA ALA A 23 31.47 -18.95 -1.54
C ALA A 23 31.14 -17.66 -0.76
N VAL A 24 30.64 -16.65 -1.46
CA VAL A 24 30.13 -15.40 -0.87
C VAL A 24 28.72 -15.18 -1.40
N ALA A 25 27.80 -14.84 -0.50
CA ALA A 25 26.43 -14.46 -0.77
C ALA A 25 26.13 -13.08 -0.16
N ASP A 26 25.41 -12.25 -0.90
CA ASP A 26 24.87 -10.99 -0.42
C ASP A 26 23.43 -10.88 -0.96
N ALA A 27 22.45 -10.97 -0.06
CA ALA A 27 21.03 -10.87 -0.38
C ALA A 27 20.59 -9.44 -0.71
N GLY A 28 21.40 -8.44 -0.37
CA GLY A 28 21.08 -7.04 -0.45
C GLY A 28 20.55 -6.48 0.87
N ILE A 29 20.00 -5.27 0.83
CA ILE A 29 19.50 -4.54 2.01
C ILE A 29 18.03 -4.88 2.29
N ASP A 30 17.61 -4.72 3.55
CA ASP A 30 16.22 -4.77 3.95
C ASP A 30 15.38 -3.74 3.17
N GLN A 31 14.12 -4.10 2.88
CA GLN A 31 13.20 -3.29 2.10
C GLN A 31 11.90 -3.04 2.86
N SER A 32 11.23 -1.94 2.52
CA SER A 32 9.85 -1.66 2.95
C SER A 32 9.01 -1.41 1.71
N ILE A 33 7.90 -2.13 1.58
CA ILE A 33 6.97 -2.05 0.45
C ILE A 33 5.53 -1.91 0.93
N CYS A 34 4.66 -1.45 0.04
CA CYS A 34 3.21 -1.53 0.25
C CYS A 34 2.69 -2.94 -0.04
N SER A 35 1.59 -3.34 0.60
CA SER A 35 0.98 -4.66 0.43
C SER A 35 0.56 -4.97 -1.01
N ALA A 36 0.33 -3.94 -1.83
CA ALA A 36 0.03 -4.08 -3.26
C ALA A 36 1.27 -4.13 -4.16
N GLU A 37 2.47 -3.98 -3.61
CA GLU A 37 3.72 -3.91 -4.34
C GLU A 37 4.54 -5.20 -4.24
N ASN A 38 5.50 -5.33 -5.15
CA ASN A 38 6.45 -6.43 -5.17
C ASN A 38 7.85 -5.94 -4.82
N ALA A 39 8.65 -6.77 -4.15
CA ALA A 39 10.03 -6.44 -3.82
C ALA A 39 10.98 -6.85 -4.95
N LEU A 40 11.77 -5.90 -5.45
CA LEU A 40 12.81 -6.18 -6.42
C LEU A 40 14.11 -6.52 -5.68
N LEU A 41 14.58 -7.77 -5.85
CA LEU A 41 15.77 -8.26 -5.17
C LEU A 41 17.04 -7.90 -5.97
N GLY A 42 18.12 -7.65 -5.25
CA GLY A 42 19.42 -7.28 -5.83
C GLY A 42 20.54 -8.14 -5.28
N GLY A 43 20.37 -9.47 -5.32
CA GLY A 43 21.36 -10.39 -4.81
C GLY A 43 22.68 -10.36 -5.59
N SER A 44 23.80 -10.61 -4.89
CA SER A 44 25.10 -10.78 -5.50
C SER A 44 25.86 -11.96 -4.91
N ILE A 45 26.79 -12.52 -5.72
CA ILE A 45 27.64 -13.65 -5.32
C ILE A 45 29.09 -13.38 -5.64
N GLY A 46 29.99 -14.08 -4.93
CA GLY A 46 31.43 -13.97 -5.14
C GLY A 46 32.15 -15.24 -4.72
N GLY A 47 33.51 -15.20 -4.78
CA GLY A 47 34.35 -16.35 -4.47
C GLY A 47 34.09 -17.51 -5.41
N SER A 48 33.89 -18.71 -4.87
CA SER A 48 33.62 -19.95 -5.61
C SER A 48 32.14 -20.16 -5.98
N ALA A 49 31.23 -19.25 -5.59
CA ALA A 49 29.80 -19.33 -5.90
C ALA A 49 29.54 -19.12 -7.39
N VAL A 50 28.72 -19.98 -8.01
CA VAL A 50 28.34 -19.90 -9.44
C VAL A 50 26.82 -19.89 -9.66
N SER A 51 26.04 -20.18 -8.63
CA SER A 51 24.57 -20.16 -8.67
C SER A 51 24.00 -19.89 -7.29
N ILE A 52 22.71 -19.54 -7.25
CA ILE A 52 21.97 -19.30 -6.01
C ILE A 52 20.62 -20.00 -6.00
N THR A 53 20.03 -20.07 -4.83
CA THR A 53 18.61 -20.37 -4.65
C THR A 53 18.04 -19.43 -3.58
N TRP A 54 16.96 -18.73 -3.92
CA TRP A 54 16.14 -17.99 -2.96
C TRP A 54 15.15 -18.90 -2.27
N SER A 55 14.91 -18.65 -1.00
CA SER A 55 13.84 -19.23 -0.19
C SER A 55 13.19 -18.16 0.65
N THR A 56 11.99 -18.44 1.15
CA THR A 56 11.21 -17.54 2.01
C THR A 56 10.68 -18.32 3.20
N ASP A 57 10.49 -17.67 4.33
CA ASP A 57 9.73 -18.18 5.49
C ASP A 57 8.22 -17.90 5.37
N GLY A 58 7.80 -17.15 4.34
CA GLY A 58 6.43 -16.79 4.03
C GLY A 58 5.77 -17.64 2.94
N ASP A 59 4.64 -17.14 2.40
CA ASP A 59 3.84 -17.82 1.37
C ASP A 59 3.93 -17.16 -0.03
N GLY A 60 4.80 -16.16 -0.20
CA GLY A 60 5.02 -15.50 -1.48
C GLY A 60 5.84 -16.32 -2.47
N VAL A 61 6.01 -15.79 -3.67
CA VAL A 61 6.68 -16.48 -4.78
C VAL A 61 7.76 -15.61 -5.43
N PHE A 62 8.74 -16.27 -6.08
CA PHE A 62 9.82 -15.58 -6.80
C PHE A 62 9.59 -15.63 -8.31
N SER A 63 9.69 -14.49 -8.98
CA SER A 63 9.59 -14.34 -10.42
C SER A 63 10.92 -13.84 -11.01
N PRO A 64 11.45 -14.43 -12.10
CA PRO A 64 10.89 -15.54 -12.87
C PRO A 64 11.04 -16.90 -12.18
N ASN A 65 11.96 -17.04 -11.24
CA ASN A 65 12.21 -18.26 -10.44
C ASN A 65 13.15 -17.98 -9.26
N THR A 66 13.35 -18.96 -8.39
CA THR A 66 14.21 -18.87 -7.20
C THR A 66 15.70 -18.78 -7.49
N ASN A 67 16.17 -19.02 -8.73
CA ASN A 67 17.59 -19.03 -9.06
C ASN A 67 18.07 -17.73 -9.73
N ALA A 68 17.18 -16.76 -9.93
CA ALA A 68 17.53 -15.46 -10.49
C ALA A 68 18.08 -14.54 -9.40
N LEU A 69 19.30 -14.00 -9.57
CA LEU A 69 19.92 -13.05 -8.64
C LEU A 69 19.02 -11.82 -8.40
N ASN A 70 18.43 -11.30 -9.47
CA ASN A 70 17.53 -10.14 -9.45
C ASN A 70 16.06 -10.60 -9.58
N ALA A 71 15.65 -11.58 -8.77
CA ALA A 71 14.25 -12.00 -8.74
C ALA A 71 13.36 -10.88 -8.19
N THR A 72 12.09 -10.92 -8.57
CA THR A 72 11.05 -10.15 -7.91
C THR A 72 10.34 -11.07 -6.94
N TYR A 73 10.26 -10.69 -5.67
CA TYR A 73 9.43 -11.37 -4.70
C TYR A 73 8.02 -10.78 -4.72
N ILE A 74 7.04 -11.65 -4.86
CA ILE A 74 5.62 -11.32 -4.85
C ILE A 74 5.05 -11.85 -3.53
N PRO A 75 4.76 -10.97 -2.54
CA PRO A 75 4.26 -11.40 -1.24
C PRO A 75 2.94 -12.15 -1.35
N GLY A 76 2.79 -13.21 -0.55
CA GLY A 76 1.53 -13.91 -0.38
C GLY A 76 0.60 -13.20 0.61
N ILE A 77 -0.61 -13.72 0.75
CA ILE A 77 -1.60 -13.11 1.66
C ILE A 77 -1.18 -13.20 3.13
N ASN A 78 -0.48 -14.27 3.52
CA ASN A 78 0.00 -14.40 4.89
C ASN A 78 1.16 -13.45 5.18
N ASP A 79 2.04 -13.19 4.20
CA ASP A 79 3.10 -12.19 4.30
C ASP A 79 2.52 -10.79 4.49
N GLN A 80 1.52 -10.43 3.70
CA GLN A 80 0.81 -9.15 3.79
C GLN A 80 0.13 -8.99 5.15
N ASN A 81 -0.52 -10.04 5.65
CA ASN A 81 -1.20 -10.01 6.95
C ASN A 81 -0.23 -9.96 8.14
N SER A 82 0.94 -10.61 8.01
CA SER A 82 1.98 -10.55 9.05
C SER A 82 2.75 -9.24 9.04
N GLY A 83 2.76 -8.53 7.90
CA GLY A 83 3.49 -7.28 7.69
C GLY A 83 5.00 -7.45 7.56
N PHE A 84 5.48 -8.70 7.43
CA PHE A 84 6.91 -9.01 7.46
C PHE A 84 7.20 -10.38 6.86
N VAL A 85 8.33 -10.50 6.14
CA VAL A 85 8.86 -11.77 5.63
C VAL A 85 10.38 -11.72 5.53
N THR A 86 11.04 -12.86 5.78
CA THR A 86 12.49 -13.03 5.61
C THR A 86 12.78 -13.81 4.34
N LEU A 87 13.62 -13.26 3.47
CA LEU A 87 14.11 -13.93 2.28
C LEU A 87 15.56 -14.35 2.49
N THR A 88 15.87 -15.58 2.13
CA THR A 88 17.21 -16.16 2.30
C THR A 88 17.76 -16.60 0.95
N MET A 89 18.96 -16.13 0.62
CA MET A 89 19.72 -16.53 -0.55
C MET A 89 20.82 -17.49 -0.13
N THR A 90 20.86 -18.67 -0.73
CA THR A 90 21.87 -19.70 -0.52
C THR A 90 22.62 -19.94 -1.81
N THR A 91 23.96 -19.95 -1.80
CA THR A 91 24.77 -20.33 -2.96
C THR A 91 24.77 -21.82 -3.18
N ASN A 92 25.23 -22.27 -4.37
CA ASN A 92 25.64 -23.67 -4.53
C ASN A 92 26.75 -24.01 -3.52
N ASP A 93 26.79 -25.27 -3.10
CA ASP A 93 27.89 -25.82 -2.31
C ASP A 93 29.16 -25.98 -3.21
N PRO A 94 30.27 -25.27 -2.92
CA PRO A 94 31.48 -25.37 -3.73
C PRO A 94 32.12 -26.76 -3.63
N ILE A 95 32.90 -27.12 -4.66
CA ILE A 95 33.70 -28.36 -4.59
C ILE A 95 34.82 -28.13 -3.57
N GLY A 96 34.90 -28.99 -2.54
CA GLY A 96 35.95 -28.92 -1.54
C GLY A 96 35.40 -28.92 -0.11
N PRO A 97 36.19 -28.49 0.86
CA PRO A 97 35.80 -28.50 2.28
C PRO A 97 35.02 -27.22 2.71
N CYS A 98 34.76 -26.30 1.76
CA CYS A 98 34.05 -25.05 2.06
C CYS A 98 32.55 -25.25 1.85
N ASP A 99 31.74 -24.75 2.79
CA ASP A 99 30.28 -24.82 2.74
C ASP A 99 29.67 -23.74 1.82
N ALA A 100 28.40 -23.92 1.44
CA ALA A 100 27.58 -22.92 0.78
C ALA A 100 27.44 -21.65 1.65
N ALA A 101 27.48 -20.48 1.01
CA ALA A 101 27.22 -19.22 1.71
C ALA A 101 25.73 -18.92 1.76
N VAL A 102 25.30 -18.29 2.86
CA VAL A 102 23.91 -17.89 3.12
C VAL A 102 23.87 -16.40 3.50
N SER A 103 22.95 -15.68 2.94
CA SER A 103 22.64 -14.29 3.30
C SER A 103 21.13 -14.08 3.28
N SER A 104 20.63 -13.22 4.16
CA SER A 104 19.19 -12.95 4.28
C SER A 104 18.93 -11.47 4.27
N LEU A 105 17.75 -11.08 3.79
CA LEU A 105 17.16 -9.74 3.93
C LEU A 105 15.75 -9.85 4.46
N ASN A 106 15.26 -8.76 5.06
CA ASN A 106 13.91 -8.63 5.57
C ASN A 106 13.10 -7.68 4.69
N ILE A 107 11.84 -8.04 4.47
CA ILE A 107 10.88 -7.17 3.80
C ILE A 107 9.79 -6.82 4.82
N SER A 108 9.66 -5.53 5.13
CA SER A 108 8.52 -4.99 5.88
C SER A 108 7.41 -4.62 4.90
N ILE A 109 6.19 -5.10 5.15
CA ILE A 109 5.04 -4.90 4.27
C ILE A 109 4.02 -4.05 5.02
N SER A 110 3.81 -2.81 4.54
CA SER A 110 2.83 -1.90 5.11
C SER A 110 1.48 -2.09 4.44
N GLY A 111 0.41 -2.11 5.22
CA GLY A 111 -0.95 -2.09 4.69
C GLY A 111 -1.29 -0.76 4.04
N VAL A 112 -2.30 -0.75 3.18
CA VAL A 112 -2.94 0.44 2.63
C VAL A 112 -4.22 0.78 3.39
N ALA A 113 -4.69 2.02 3.32
CA ALA A 113 -6.04 2.38 3.73
C ALA A 113 -7.05 1.91 2.67
N GLU A 114 -8.26 1.60 3.11
CA GLU A 114 -9.42 1.42 2.22
C GLU A 114 -10.41 2.53 2.56
N VAL A 115 -10.70 3.40 1.61
CA VAL A 115 -11.55 4.59 1.76
C VAL A 115 -12.82 4.38 0.94
N ASP A 116 -13.97 4.65 1.55
CA ASP A 116 -15.29 4.64 0.92
C ASP A 116 -16.02 5.93 1.32
N ALA A 117 -16.21 6.85 0.38
CA ALA A 117 -16.95 8.10 0.56
C ALA A 117 -18.48 7.90 0.55
N GLY A 118 -18.93 6.67 0.29
CA GLY A 118 -20.32 6.32 0.09
C GLY A 118 -20.80 6.53 -1.35
N SER A 119 -22.01 6.05 -1.62
CA SER A 119 -22.59 6.19 -2.97
C SER A 119 -23.10 7.60 -3.22
N ASP A 120 -23.06 8.05 -4.48
CA ASP A 120 -23.68 9.29 -4.94
C ASP A 120 -25.15 9.37 -4.50
N PHE A 121 -25.59 10.53 -4.04
CA PHE A 121 -26.95 10.72 -3.55
C PHE A 121 -27.49 12.11 -3.86
N THR A 122 -28.79 12.29 -3.62
CA THR A 122 -29.50 13.54 -3.93
C THR A 122 -30.17 14.09 -2.69
N VAL A 123 -30.04 15.41 -2.47
CA VAL A 123 -30.73 16.15 -1.42
C VAL A 123 -31.57 17.30 -1.99
N CYS A 124 -32.58 17.73 -1.25
CA CYS A 124 -33.36 18.90 -1.62
C CYS A 124 -32.53 20.19 -1.43
N ALA A 125 -32.65 21.14 -2.30
CA ALA A 125 -32.03 22.45 -2.15
C ALA A 125 -32.44 23.11 -0.82
N GLY A 126 -31.41 23.50 -0.02
CA GLY A 126 -31.59 24.09 1.31
C GLY A 126 -31.50 23.10 2.46
N ALA A 127 -31.32 21.79 2.20
CA ALA A 127 -30.98 20.81 3.19
C ALA A 127 -29.49 20.53 3.22
N ASP A 128 -28.94 20.20 4.38
CA ASP A 128 -27.57 19.72 4.51
C ASP A 128 -27.46 18.30 3.94
N ALA A 129 -26.35 18.02 3.29
CA ALA A 129 -25.99 16.68 2.83
C ALA A 129 -25.34 15.91 3.97
N LEU A 130 -25.95 14.81 4.39
CA LEU A 130 -25.38 13.92 5.40
C LEU A 130 -24.47 12.92 4.74
N LEU A 131 -23.18 12.98 5.06
CA LEU A 131 -22.15 12.10 4.52
C LEU A 131 -22.11 10.79 5.30
N ASN A 132 -21.64 9.72 4.66
CA ASN A 132 -21.53 8.40 5.27
C ASN A 132 -20.23 7.73 4.79
N GLY A 133 -19.11 8.36 5.14
CA GLY A 133 -17.80 7.84 4.80
C GLY A 133 -17.36 6.71 5.72
N SER A 134 -16.49 5.85 5.21
CA SER A 134 -15.79 4.86 6.01
C SER A 134 -14.33 4.74 5.61
N ILE A 135 -13.46 4.47 6.58
CA ILE A 135 -12.03 4.22 6.35
C ILE A 135 -11.65 2.99 7.16
N THR A 136 -11.02 2.01 6.50
CA THR A 136 -10.55 0.76 7.09
C THR A 136 -9.11 0.45 6.66
N GLY A 137 -8.51 -0.64 7.15
CA GLY A 137 -7.15 -1.05 6.78
C GLY A 137 -6.08 -0.45 7.67
N ALA A 138 -5.02 0.10 7.09
CA ALA A 138 -3.83 0.56 7.82
C ALA A 138 -4.07 1.79 8.71
N VAL A 139 -5.05 2.62 8.38
CA VAL A 139 -5.55 3.75 9.17
C VAL A 139 -7.07 3.75 9.15
N ILE A 140 -7.68 4.42 10.13
CA ILE A 140 -9.15 4.49 10.28
C ILE A 140 -9.63 5.94 10.41
N THR A 141 -8.75 6.89 10.15
CA THR A 141 -9.00 8.34 10.23
C THR A 141 -8.68 9.00 8.91
N GLY A 142 -9.32 10.12 8.64
CA GLY A 142 -9.14 10.91 7.43
C GLY A 142 -9.89 12.22 7.49
N SER A 143 -10.03 12.87 6.35
CA SER A 143 -10.71 14.14 6.27
C SER A 143 -11.45 14.33 4.96
N TRP A 144 -12.58 15.03 5.06
CA TRP A 144 -13.36 15.50 3.92
C TRP A 144 -12.77 16.77 3.34
N SER A 145 -12.87 16.89 2.01
CA SER A 145 -12.49 18.09 1.25
C SER A 145 -13.39 18.26 0.03
N GLY A 146 -13.16 19.33 -0.73
CA GLY A 146 -13.95 19.63 -1.91
C GLY A 146 -15.07 20.61 -1.62
N GLY A 147 -15.78 21.00 -2.67
CA GLY A 147 -16.81 22.01 -2.62
C GLY A 147 -16.33 23.39 -2.17
N SER A 148 -17.27 24.31 -2.03
CA SER A 148 -17.07 25.68 -1.48
C SER A 148 -17.99 25.99 -0.31
N GLY A 149 -18.80 24.99 0.11
CA GLY A 149 -19.66 25.02 1.29
C GLY A 149 -18.90 24.76 2.58
N THR A 150 -19.61 24.31 3.59
CA THR A 150 -19.05 24.13 4.94
C THR A 150 -19.37 22.74 5.49
N PHE A 151 -18.36 22.03 5.94
CA PHE A 151 -18.52 20.78 6.71
C PHE A 151 -18.79 21.11 8.19
N SER A 152 -19.61 20.31 8.86
CA SER A 152 -19.79 20.40 10.32
C SER A 152 -18.48 20.10 11.06
N ASP A 153 -17.75 19.10 10.60
CA ASP A 153 -16.39 18.74 11.00
C ASP A 153 -15.75 17.93 9.87
N ILE A 154 -14.63 18.38 9.35
CA ILE A 154 -13.94 17.70 8.25
C ILE A 154 -13.36 16.34 8.66
N PHE A 155 -13.13 16.09 9.94
CA PHE A 155 -12.59 14.84 10.48
C PHE A 155 -13.66 13.83 10.90
N ASP A 156 -14.92 14.24 10.90
CA ASP A 156 -16.04 13.31 11.13
C ASP A 156 -16.42 12.62 9.81
N LEU A 157 -16.25 11.31 9.74
CA LEU A 157 -16.57 10.52 8.54
C LEU A 157 -18.08 10.64 8.19
N ASN A 158 -18.94 10.93 9.19
CA ASN A 158 -20.38 11.16 9.03
C ASN A 158 -20.75 12.65 9.11
N ALA A 159 -19.87 13.54 8.66
CA ALA A 159 -20.11 14.98 8.68
C ALA A 159 -21.37 15.36 7.90
N SER A 160 -21.95 16.50 8.23
CA SER A 160 -22.91 17.19 7.35
C SER A 160 -22.18 18.26 6.54
N TYR A 161 -22.59 18.38 5.27
CA TYR A 161 -22.10 19.42 4.37
C TYR A 161 -23.22 20.39 4.01
N THR A 162 -23.00 21.66 4.29
CA THR A 162 -23.93 22.76 3.96
C THR A 162 -23.47 23.39 2.64
N PRO A 163 -24.21 23.21 1.52
CA PRO A 163 -23.81 23.73 0.21
C PRO A 163 -24.00 25.25 0.11
N THR A 164 -23.20 25.89 -0.73
CA THR A 164 -23.36 27.30 -1.11
C THR A 164 -24.48 27.48 -2.12
N ALA A 165 -24.95 28.74 -2.26
CA ALA A 165 -25.93 29.09 -3.30
C ALA A 165 -25.40 28.83 -4.73
N ALA A 166 -24.11 28.94 -4.95
CA ALA A 166 -23.49 28.65 -6.24
C ALA A 166 -23.54 27.14 -6.57
N GLU A 167 -23.29 26.28 -5.62
CA GLU A 167 -23.37 24.80 -5.77
C GLU A 167 -24.82 24.36 -5.97
N LEU A 168 -25.76 24.93 -5.22
CA LEU A 168 -27.19 24.69 -5.44
C LEU A 168 -27.60 25.06 -6.86
N SER A 169 -27.09 26.18 -7.39
CA SER A 169 -27.34 26.62 -8.76
C SER A 169 -26.63 25.74 -9.80
N ALA A 170 -25.47 25.17 -9.46
CA ALA A 170 -24.75 24.22 -10.32
C ALA A 170 -25.43 22.85 -10.37
N GLY A 171 -26.24 22.51 -9.36
CA GLY A 171 -27.02 21.29 -9.29
C GLY A 171 -26.27 20.09 -8.68
N SER A 172 -24.97 20.21 -8.41
CA SER A 172 -24.18 19.18 -7.74
C SER A 172 -22.87 19.71 -7.17
N VAL A 173 -22.26 18.93 -6.28
CA VAL A 173 -20.90 19.13 -5.76
C VAL A 173 -20.19 17.79 -5.63
N LEU A 174 -18.91 17.75 -5.92
CA LEU A 174 -18.02 16.62 -5.66
C LEU A 174 -17.30 16.84 -4.33
N LEU A 175 -17.37 15.85 -3.44
CA LEU A 175 -16.68 15.84 -2.16
C LEU A 175 -15.76 14.63 -2.12
N THR A 176 -14.56 14.81 -1.56
CA THR A 176 -13.51 13.77 -1.49
C THR A 176 -13.24 13.45 -0.04
N LEU A 177 -13.26 12.16 0.30
CA LEU A 177 -12.77 11.64 1.56
C LEU A 177 -11.35 11.13 1.34
N THR A 178 -10.38 11.62 2.14
CA THR A 178 -8.98 11.21 2.05
C THR A 178 -8.54 10.64 3.40
N SER A 179 -7.91 9.47 3.41
CA SER A 179 -7.32 8.89 4.62
C SER A 179 -6.14 9.70 5.13
N GLU A 180 -5.79 9.53 6.41
CA GLU A 180 -4.45 9.90 6.85
C GLU A 180 -3.40 9.02 6.18
N ASP A 181 -2.15 9.54 6.12
CA ASP A 181 -1.02 8.82 5.53
C ASP A 181 -0.60 7.66 6.45
N PRO A 182 -0.67 6.39 5.99
CA PRO A 182 -0.20 5.26 6.78
C PRO A 182 1.29 5.33 7.07
N VAL A 183 1.72 4.76 8.19
CA VAL A 183 3.16 4.64 8.48
C VAL A 183 3.81 3.68 7.49
N GLY A 184 4.83 4.14 6.77
CA GLY A 184 5.57 3.30 5.81
C GLY A 184 5.66 3.93 4.42
N PRO A 185 5.89 3.14 3.38
CA PRO A 185 6.02 3.64 2.01
C PRO A 185 4.68 3.90 1.30
N CYS A 186 3.54 3.48 1.90
CA CYS A 186 2.21 3.68 1.32
C CYS A 186 1.74 5.12 1.57
N GLY A 187 1.14 5.72 0.55
CA GLY A 187 0.51 7.04 0.67
C GLY A 187 -0.95 6.97 1.16
N PRO A 188 -1.58 8.13 1.37
CA PRO A 188 -3.01 8.20 1.65
C PRO A 188 -3.84 7.76 0.43
N GLU A 189 -4.99 7.15 0.70
CA GLU A 189 -5.99 6.76 -0.29
C GLU A 189 -7.18 7.71 -0.23
N PHE A 190 -7.96 7.78 -1.31
CA PHE A 190 -9.12 8.65 -1.37
C PHE A 190 -10.25 8.02 -2.18
N ASP A 191 -11.46 8.49 -1.89
CA ASP A 191 -12.67 8.19 -2.66
C ASP A 191 -13.57 9.42 -2.74
N ASP A 192 -14.42 9.48 -3.76
CA ASP A 192 -15.25 10.63 -4.08
C ASP A 192 -16.73 10.30 -4.00
N VAL A 193 -17.55 11.27 -3.54
CA VAL A 193 -18.99 11.21 -3.59
C VAL A 193 -19.57 12.45 -4.27
N THR A 194 -20.51 12.25 -5.20
CA THR A 194 -21.26 13.33 -5.83
C THR A 194 -22.58 13.55 -5.10
N VAL A 195 -22.76 14.75 -4.55
CA VAL A 195 -24.04 15.19 -3.98
C VAL A 195 -24.78 16.03 -5.02
N SER A 196 -25.96 15.56 -5.45
CA SER A 196 -26.84 16.27 -6.38
C SER A 196 -27.92 17.05 -5.64
N PHE A 197 -28.30 18.21 -6.16
CA PHE A 197 -29.31 19.07 -5.55
C PHE A 197 -30.56 19.18 -6.45
N THR A 198 -31.73 18.87 -5.86
CA THR A 198 -33.02 19.11 -6.57
C THR A 198 -33.60 20.44 -6.12
N SER A 199 -34.20 21.19 -7.07
CA SER A 199 -34.89 22.43 -6.74
C SER A 199 -36.07 22.19 -5.79
N SER A 200 -36.25 23.06 -4.80
CA SER A 200 -37.47 23.06 -4.03
C SER A 200 -38.68 23.41 -4.86
N ALA A 201 -39.80 22.76 -4.62
CA ALA A 201 -41.07 23.17 -5.18
C ALA A 201 -41.43 24.57 -4.69
N ILE A 202 -41.75 25.45 -5.61
CA ILE A 202 -42.28 26.79 -5.28
C ILE A 202 -43.81 26.64 -5.25
N VAL A 203 -44.39 26.89 -4.09
CA VAL A 203 -45.85 26.89 -3.92
C VAL A 203 -46.29 28.33 -3.69
N SER A 204 -47.26 28.80 -4.48
CA SER A 204 -47.88 30.11 -4.31
C SER A 204 -49.39 29.91 -4.13
N ALA A 205 -49.94 30.49 -3.10
CA ALA A 205 -51.40 30.53 -2.91
C ALA A 205 -52.09 31.71 -3.59
N GLY A 206 -51.30 32.48 -4.39
CA GLY A 206 -51.77 33.71 -4.99
C GLY A 206 -51.89 34.90 -4.01
N PRO A 207 -52.20 36.09 -4.50
CA PRO A 207 -52.36 37.26 -3.64
C PRO A 207 -53.67 37.20 -2.82
N PRO A 208 -53.72 37.87 -1.66
CA PRO A 208 -54.97 38.02 -0.89
C PRO A 208 -56.12 38.58 -1.71
N GLN A 209 -57.28 37.95 -1.68
CA GLN A 209 -58.45 38.38 -2.39
C GLN A 209 -59.43 39.01 -1.40
N ILE A 210 -60.12 40.09 -1.83
CA ILE A 210 -61.20 40.76 -1.12
C ILE A 210 -62.46 40.58 -1.94
N ILE A 211 -63.46 39.94 -1.39
CA ILE A 211 -64.73 39.66 -2.03
C ILE A 211 -65.90 40.25 -1.23
N CYS A 212 -67.03 40.51 -1.89
CA CYS A 212 -68.29 40.82 -1.19
C CYS A 212 -69.01 39.53 -0.79
N GLU A 213 -69.84 39.62 0.23
CA GLU A 213 -70.70 38.51 0.67
C GLU A 213 -71.58 38.02 -0.50
N GLY A 214 -71.48 36.76 -0.84
CA GLY A 214 -72.24 36.13 -1.93
C GLY A 214 -71.45 35.99 -3.25
N ASP A 215 -70.24 36.48 -3.36
CA ASP A 215 -69.39 36.30 -4.53
C ASP A 215 -68.61 34.99 -4.49
N ASP A 216 -68.38 34.40 -5.66
CA ASP A 216 -67.52 33.20 -5.83
C ASP A 216 -66.04 33.60 -5.79
N VAL A 217 -65.20 32.82 -5.11
CA VAL A 217 -63.75 33.02 -5.10
C VAL A 217 -63.08 32.11 -6.13
N ASN A 218 -62.35 32.72 -7.02
CA ASN A 218 -61.50 31.98 -7.96
C ASN A 218 -60.08 31.85 -7.36
N LEU A 219 -59.69 30.65 -7.00
CA LEU A 219 -58.36 30.37 -6.42
C LEU A 219 -57.39 30.05 -7.57
N ASP A 220 -56.44 30.92 -7.81
CA ASP A 220 -55.27 30.68 -8.69
C ASP A 220 -54.05 30.35 -7.86
N GLY A 221 -53.66 29.09 -7.86
CA GLY A 221 -52.45 28.58 -7.19
C GLY A 221 -51.37 28.12 -8.15
#